data_1367784171f6391ab98ac4dc66550910
#
_entry.id   1367784171f6391ab98ac4dc66550910
#
_cell.length_a   1.000
_cell.length_b   1.000
_cell.length_c   1.000
_cell.angle_alpha   90.00
_cell.angle_beta   90.00
_cell.angle_gamma   90.00
#
_symmetry.space_group_name_H-M   'P 1'
#
loop_
_entity.id
_entity.type
_entity.pdbx_description
1 polymer ?
#
loop_
_entity_poly.entity_id
_entity_poly.type
_entity_poly.pdbx_seq_one_letter_code
_entity_poly.pdbx_strand_id
1 'polypeptide(L)'
;MIVVRLGAMLRKLFACFLLSFIFLFAGCVSLVRPELSAEQEAVLYPLASYVPEAFEWEEVCPGLSRFDFENAGFPLIYHAVKIDLTLTGAAGPDATLELLCSRREPSSRREATAQFAARTQCAVAVNATPFTRSGQLTGIHKEAGEVLSQPAARYGAIAFKLAENAGVSRAGYGESGALGEASAREDGICTARIFSSQTDGEIEDFDYAFGGFFVVLKDGQVRTEFIRRGDSRTGAGLSADGRTLYLLVVEGERPDQSRGLSYPQCGEVFRAMGCSNALELDGGSSSELCINGKSVLSYKVHTRQSNSFGFRVK
;
A
#
# COMPACT_ATOMS: atom_id res chain seq x y z
N MET A 1 52.85 -51.41 13.08
CA MET A 1 51.78 -51.44 12.04
C MET A 1 50.42 -50.87 12.53
N ILE A 2 50.23 -50.70 13.82
CA ILE A 2 48.94 -50.17 14.40
C ILE A 2 48.91 -48.64 14.42
N VAL A 3 50.03 -47.95 14.62
CA VAL A 3 50.09 -46.45 14.74
C VAL A 3 49.81 -45.76 13.41
N VAL A 4 50.13 -46.34 12.25
CA VAL A 4 49.91 -45.77 10.92
C VAL A 4 48.42 -45.82 10.53
N ARG A 5 47.66 -46.81 11.01
CA ARG A 5 46.21 -46.92 10.71
C ARG A 5 45.37 -45.93 11.54
N LEU A 6 45.80 -45.58 12.75
CA LEU A 6 45.09 -44.62 13.59
C LEU A 6 45.16 -43.17 13.03
N GLY A 7 46.33 -42.79 12.47
CA GLY A 7 46.51 -41.48 11.82
C GLY A 7 45.66 -41.27 10.57
N ALA A 8 45.46 -42.34 9.77
CA ALA A 8 44.61 -42.26 8.58
C ALA A 8 43.11 -42.18 8.91
N MET A 9 42.69 -42.85 10.00
CA MET A 9 41.30 -42.83 10.45
C MET A 9 40.94 -41.47 11.08
N LEU A 10 41.89 -40.84 11.87
CA LEU A 10 41.70 -39.52 12.42
C LEU A 10 41.62 -38.45 11.32
N ARG A 11 42.41 -38.54 10.25
CA ARG A 11 42.35 -37.61 9.11
C ARG A 11 41.05 -37.69 8.36
N LYS A 12 40.49 -38.90 8.20
CA LYS A 12 39.17 -39.08 7.55
C LYS A 12 38.04 -38.56 8.41
N LEU A 13 38.07 -38.76 9.72
CA LEU A 13 37.10 -38.18 10.68
C LEU A 13 37.17 -36.64 10.72
N PHE A 14 38.36 -36.06 10.66
CA PHE A 14 38.54 -34.61 10.64
C PHE A 14 38.06 -33.99 9.30
N ALA A 15 38.30 -34.66 8.18
CA ALA A 15 37.78 -34.23 6.86
C ALA A 15 36.26 -34.33 6.77
N CYS A 16 35.63 -35.38 7.34
CA CYS A 16 34.16 -35.48 7.42
C CYS A 16 33.56 -34.44 8.35
N PHE A 17 34.24 -34.11 9.46
CA PHE A 17 33.77 -33.07 10.39
C PHE A 17 33.90 -31.66 9.78
N LEU A 18 34.97 -31.39 9.02
CA LEU A 18 35.15 -30.13 8.30
C LEU A 18 34.14 -29.96 7.16
N LEU A 19 33.84 -31.02 6.41
CA LEU A 19 32.82 -31.01 5.37
C LEU A 19 31.41 -30.85 5.94
N SER A 20 31.11 -31.47 7.10
CA SER A 20 29.83 -31.27 7.78
C SER A 20 29.67 -29.86 8.34
N PHE A 21 30.76 -29.22 8.78
CA PHE A 21 30.74 -27.82 9.25
C PHE A 21 30.58 -26.83 8.09
N ILE A 22 31.14 -27.13 6.92
CA ILE A 22 30.94 -26.31 5.71
C ILE A 22 29.50 -26.42 5.19
N PHE A 23 28.85 -27.59 5.28
CA PHE A 23 27.46 -27.75 4.90
C PHE A 23 26.47 -27.13 5.91
N LEU A 24 26.82 -27.04 7.20
CA LEU A 24 26.00 -26.36 8.22
C LEU A 24 26.08 -24.83 8.11
N PHE A 25 27.17 -24.28 7.59
CA PHE A 25 27.29 -22.84 7.33
C PHE A 25 26.75 -22.43 5.94
N ALA A 26 26.67 -23.34 4.97
CA ALA A 26 26.10 -23.05 3.66
C ALA A 26 24.56 -22.95 3.65
N GLY A 27 23.91 -23.38 4.74
CA GLY A 27 22.43 -23.35 4.87
C GLY A 27 21.84 -22.05 5.39
N CYS A 28 22.67 -21.05 5.80
CA CYS A 28 22.19 -19.79 6.35
C CYS A 28 22.87 -18.55 5.77
N VAL A 29 23.47 -18.65 4.59
CA VAL A 29 23.76 -17.45 3.82
C VAL A 29 22.47 -17.12 3.07
N SER A 30 21.57 -16.39 3.72
CA SER A 30 20.67 -15.52 2.99
C SER A 30 21.56 -14.75 2.04
N LEU A 31 21.47 -15.03 0.74
CA LEU A 31 22.06 -14.21 -0.30
C LEU A 31 21.41 -12.83 -0.16
N VAL A 32 21.96 -12.00 0.72
CA VAL A 32 21.69 -10.57 0.73
C VAL A 32 22.17 -10.13 -0.66
N ARG A 33 21.23 -10.04 -1.61
CA ARG A 33 21.54 -9.42 -2.89
C ARG A 33 22.05 -8.03 -2.56
N PRO A 34 23.23 -7.64 -3.02
CA PRO A 34 23.73 -6.29 -2.77
C PRO A 34 22.72 -5.29 -3.30
N GLU A 35 22.47 -4.23 -2.55
CA GLU A 35 21.65 -3.12 -3.03
C GLU A 35 22.33 -2.54 -4.27
N LEU A 36 21.53 -2.42 -5.35
CA LEU A 36 21.98 -1.82 -6.59
C LEU A 36 22.09 -0.29 -6.40
N SER A 37 23.12 0.32 -7.00
CA SER A 37 23.11 1.78 -7.16
C SER A 37 22.00 2.22 -8.10
N ALA A 38 21.62 3.51 -8.06
CA ALA A 38 20.62 4.06 -8.98
C ALA A 38 20.97 3.84 -10.44
N GLU A 39 22.26 3.95 -10.80
CA GLU A 39 22.74 3.70 -12.15
C GLU A 39 22.66 2.24 -12.55
N GLN A 40 23.03 1.32 -11.63
CA GLN A 40 22.91 -0.12 -11.86
C GLN A 40 21.45 -0.54 -12.00
N GLU A 41 20.56 0.04 -11.19
CA GLU A 41 19.13 -0.23 -11.29
C GLU A 41 18.57 0.27 -12.63
N ALA A 42 18.92 1.49 -13.07
CA ALA A 42 18.47 2.05 -14.34
C ALA A 42 18.92 1.23 -15.56
N VAL A 43 20.10 0.61 -15.48
CA VAL A 43 20.61 -0.27 -16.55
C VAL A 43 19.90 -1.63 -16.53
N LEU A 44 19.72 -2.23 -15.35
CA LEU A 44 19.08 -3.54 -15.19
C LEU A 44 17.55 -3.48 -15.31
N TYR A 45 16.96 -2.33 -14.99
CA TYR A 45 15.52 -2.08 -14.97
C TYR A 45 15.19 -0.76 -15.68
N PRO A 46 15.30 -0.72 -17.01
CA PRO A 46 14.95 0.49 -17.76
C PRO A 46 13.48 0.84 -17.51
N LEU A 47 13.18 2.14 -17.47
CA LEU A 47 11.84 2.66 -17.17
C LEU A 47 10.74 2.00 -18.03
N ALA A 48 11.00 1.79 -19.31
CA ALA A 48 10.08 1.13 -20.24
C ALA A 48 9.80 -0.35 -19.89
N SER A 49 10.55 -0.97 -18.97
CA SER A 49 10.28 -2.34 -18.55
C SER A 49 9.15 -2.44 -17.51
N TYR A 50 8.81 -1.33 -16.83
CA TYR A 50 7.80 -1.29 -15.78
C TYR A 50 6.83 -0.09 -15.85
N VAL A 51 7.07 0.87 -16.75
CA VAL A 51 6.14 1.96 -17.06
C VAL A 51 5.71 1.82 -18.50
N PRO A 52 4.41 1.63 -18.79
CA PRO A 52 3.89 1.53 -20.15
C PRO A 52 3.94 2.89 -20.85
N GLU A 53 3.89 2.88 -22.18
CA GLU A 53 3.80 4.11 -22.99
C GLU A 53 2.48 4.86 -22.73
N ALA A 54 1.39 4.13 -22.44
CA ALA A 54 0.10 4.66 -22.08
C ALA A 54 -0.62 3.73 -21.09
N PHE A 55 -1.43 4.31 -20.21
CA PHE A 55 -2.32 3.57 -19.33
C PHE A 55 -3.70 3.48 -19.98
N GLU A 56 -4.06 2.31 -20.48
CA GLU A 56 -5.38 2.02 -21.06
C GLU A 56 -6.35 1.60 -19.94
N TRP A 57 -7.07 2.58 -19.39
CA TRP A 57 -7.98 2.37 -18.28
C TRP A 57 -9.28 1.73 -18.74
N GLU A 58 -9.66 0.58 -18.15
CA GLU A 58 -10.94 -0.10 -18.32
C GLU A 58 -11.91 0.34 -17.23
N GLU A 59 -13.09 0.82 -17.59
CA GLU A 59 -14.12 1.19 -16.62
C GLU A 59 -14.69 -0.04 -15.92
N VAL A 60 -14.70 -0.02 -14.57
CA VAL A 60 -15.34 -1.04 -13.72
C VAL A 60 -16.75 -0.62 -13.34
N CYS A 61 -16.93 0.65 -13.02
CA CYS A 61 -18.19 1.31 -12.75
C CYS A 61 -17.97 2.83 -12.82
N PRO A 62 -19.01 3.67 -12.85
CA PRO A 62 -18.86 5.12 -12.87
C PRO A 62 -17.90 5.63 -11.79
N GLY A 63 -16.85 6.35 -12.20
CA GLY A 63 -15.83 6.90 -11.33
C GLY A 63 -14.73 5.91 -10.88
N LEU A 64 -14.75 4.67 -11.36
CA LEU A 64 -13.75 3.67 -11.02
C LEU A 64 -13.29 2.92 -12.27
N SER A 65 -11.98 2.98 -12.56
CA SER A 65 -11.34 2.28 -13.67
C SER A 65 -10.15 1.47 -13.19
N ARG A 66 -9.85 0.37 -13.88
CA ARG A 66 -8.69 -0.49 -13.62
C ARG A 66 -7.70 -0.48 -14.77
N PHE A 67 -6.48 -0.87 -14.48
CA PHE A 67 -5.42 -1.14 -15.42
C PHE A 67 -4.58 -2.30 -14.91
N ASP A 68 -4.28 -3.25 -15.79
CA ASP A 68 -3.44 -4.40 -15.49
C ASP A 68 -2.19 -4.33 -16.38
N PHE A 69 -1.00 -4.51 -15.79
CA PHE A 69 0.27 -4.54 -16.48
C PHE A 69 0.93 -5.90 -16.33
N GLU A 70 1.37 -6.45 -17.46
CA GLU A 70 2.17 -7.65 -17.49
C GLU A 70 3.31 -7.49 -18.51
N ASN A 71 4.54 -7.80 -18.09
CA ASN A 71 5.70 -7.83 -18.96
C ASN A 71 6.47 -9.13 -18.77
N ALA A 72 6.30 -10.06 -19.72
CA ALA A 72 6.97 -11.35 -19.68
C ALA A 72 8.49 -11.24 -19.99
N GLY A 73 8.91 -10.27 -20.77
CA GLY A 73 10.34 -10.00 -21.09
C GLY A 73 11.12 -9.47 -19.88
N PHE A 74 10.42 -8.82 -18.99
CA PHE A 74 10.87 -8.42 -17.65
C PHE A 74 9.80 -8.89 -16.67
N PRO A 75 9.94 -10.08 -16.03
CA PRO A 75 8.87 -10.67 -15.25
C PRO A 75 8.31 -9.69 -14.21
N LEU A 76 7.20 -9.05 -14.53
CA LEU A 76 6.53 -8.06 -13.71
C LEU A 76 5.04 -8.04 -13.98
N ILE A 77 4.27 -8.11 -12.90
CA ILE A 77 2.81 -7.99 -12.91
C ILE A 77 2.43 -6.95 -11.86
N TYR A 78 1.61 -5.99 -12.24
CA TYR A 78 0.96 -5.10 -11.29
C TYR A 78 -0.43 -4.69 -11.75
N HIS A 79 -1.24 -4.30 -10.81
CA HIS A 79 -2.63 -3.90 -10.97
C HIS A 79 -2.81 -2.50 -10.42
N ALA A 80 -3.50 -1.65 -11.15
CA ALA A 80 -3.80 -0.30 -10.72
C ALA A 80 -5.30 0.00 -10.83
N VAL A 81 -5.77 0.87 -9.97
CA VAL A 81 -7.15 1.40 -10.00
C VAL A 81 -7.09 2.91 -9.92
N LYS A 82 -7.92 3.57 -10.71
CA LYS A 82 -8.16 5.01 -10.68
C LYS A 82 -9.57 5.26 -10.19
N ILE A 83 -9.71 6.13 -9.17
CA ILE A 83 -10.96 6.43 -8.48
C ILE A 83 -11.19 7.94 -8.51
N ASP A 84 -12.32 8.36 -9.03
CA ASP A 84 -12.77 9.76 -9.00
C ASP A 84 -13.39 10.03 -7.61
N LEU A 85 -12.68 10.74 -6.76
CA LEU A 85 -13.14 11.10 -5.43
C LEU A 85 -14.27 12.13 -5.45
N THR A 86 -14.47 12.85 -6.54
CA THR A 86 -15.60 13.80 -6.67
C THR A 86 -16.95 13.08 -6.67
N LEU A 87 -16.97 11.80 -7.05
CA LEU A 87 -18.14 10.92 -6.99
C LEU A 87 -18.26 10.17 -5.65
N THR A 88 -17.35 10.43 -4.70
CA THR A 88 -17.33 9.78 -3.38
C THR A 88 -17.87 10.75 -2.33
N GLY A 89 -18.90 10.37 -1.61
CA GLY A 89 -19.44 11.22 -0.56
C GLY A 89 -20.62 10.60 0.17
N ALA A 90 -20.92 11.17 1.35
CA ALA A 90 -22.03 10.69 2.18
C ALA A 90 -23.39 11.25 1.76
N ALA A 91 -23.44 12.36 0.99
CA ALA A 91 -24.70 13.04 0.70
C ALA A 91 -24.63 13.87 -0.59
N GLY A 92 -25.33 13.40 -1.56
CA GLY A 92 -25.69 14.12 -2.79
C GLY A 92 -26.26 13.14 -3.79
N PRO A 93 -27.17 13.57 -4.68
CA PRO A 93 -27.76 12.69 -5.70
C PRO A 93 -26.68 12.17 -6.69
N ASP A 94 -25.54 12.85 -6.77
CA ASP A 94 -24.47 12.52 -7.71
C ASP A 94 -23.36 11.66 -7.05
N ALA A 95 -23.39 11.45 -5.72
CA ALA A 95 -22.42 10.60 -5.03
C ALA A 95 -22.73 9.12 -5.31
N THR A 96 -21.97 8.52 -6.22
CA THR A 96 -22.14 7.12 -6.63
C THR A 96 -21.22 6.15 -5.89
N LEU A 97 -20.19 6.66 -5.20
CA LEU A 97 -19.22 5.88 -4.46
C LEU A 97 -19.27 6.18 -2.95
N GLU A 98 -19.04 5.17 -2.14
CA GLU A 98 -18.92 5.27 -0.68
C GLU A 98 -17.60 4.65 -0.23
N LEU A 99 -16.80 5.42 0.54
CA LEU A 99 -15.60 4.93 1.19
C LEU A 99 -15.98 4.08 2.40
N LEU A 100 -15.45 2.88 2.45
CA LEU A 100 -15.62 1.93 3.55
C LEU A 100 -14.26 1.47 4.05
N CYS A 101 -14.17 1.17 5.35
CA CYS A 101 -13.00 0.49 5.89
C CYS A 101 -13.39 -0.66 6.84
N SER A 102 -12.47 -1.56 7.05
CA SER A 102 -12.66 -2.58 8.07
C SER A 102 -12.42 -1.97 9.43
N ARG A 103 -13.50 -1.75 10.18
CA ARG A 103 -13.42 -1.33 11.57
C ARG A 103 -12.85 -2.46 12.40
N ARG A 104 -11.71 -2.24 13.03
CA ARG A 104 -11.15 -3.18 13.97
C ARG A 104 -11.56 -2.80 15.39
N GLU A 105 -12.51 -3.52 15.93
CA GLU A 105 -12.65 -3.60 17.38
C GLU A 105 -11.52 -4.47 17.96
N PRO A 106 -11.07 -4.24 19.21
CA PRO A 106 -9.99 -5.03 19.84
C PRO A 106 -10.23 -6.54 19.83
N SER A 107 -11.50 -6.97 19.72
CA SER A 107 -11.95 -8.37 19.66
C SER A 107 -12.16 -8.90 18.24
N SER A 108 -12.08 -8.07 17.20
CA SER A 108 -12.39 -8.50 15.83
C SER A 108 -11.28 -9.36 15.25
N ARG A 109 -11.66 -10.45 14.58
CA ARG A 109 -10.71 -11.30 13.85
C ARG A 109 -10.21 -10.54 12.60
N ARG A 110 -8.90 -10.63 12.34
CA ARG A 110 -8.32 -10.24 11.06
C ARG A 110 -9.03 -10.96 9.92
N GLU A 111 -9.30 -10.28 8.82
CA GLU A 111 -9.93 -10.85 7.64
C GLU A 111 -9.05 -10.60 6.39
N ALA A 112 -9.14 -11.45 5.36
CA ALA A 112 -8.52 -11.18 4.08
C ALA A 112 -9.21 -9.97 3.42
N THR A 113 -8.48 -9.18 2.63
CA THR A 113 -9.07 -8.05 1.89
C THR A 113 -10.23 -8.51 1.00
N ALA A 114 -10.12 -9.69 0.39
CA ALA A 114 -11.22 -10.28 -0.40
C ALA A 114 -12.47 -10.59 0.45
N GLN A 115 -12.31 -11.01 1.72
CA GLN A 115 -13.45 -11.22 2.62
C GLN A 115 -14.11 -9.90 3.01
N PHE A 116 -13.29 -8.88 3.31
CA PHE A 116 -13.78 -7.52 3.54
C PHE A 116 -14.56 -7.01 2.32
N ALA A 117 -13.95 -7.06 1.11
CA ALA A 117 -14.58 -6.59 -0.12
C ALA A 117 -15.91 -7.29 -0.42
N ALA A 118 -15.97 -8.61 -0.27
CA ALA A 118 -17.19 -9.39 -0.49
C ALA A 118 -18.29 -9.06 0.53
N ARG A 119 -17.94 -8.95 1.82
CA ARG A 119 -18.88 -8.64 2.90
C ARG A 119 -19.47 -7.23 2.79
N THR A 120 -18.64 -6.27 2.38
CA THR A 120 -19.03 -4.86 2.25
C THR A 120 -19.52 -4.50 0.85
N GLN A 121 -19.48 -5.44 -0.09
CA GLN A 121 -19.84 -5.25 -1.49
C GLN A 121 -19.03 -4.13 -2.16
N CYS A 122 -17.76 -3.99 -1.79
CA CYS A 122 -16.87 -3.02 -2.42
C CYS A 122 -16.62 -3.40 -3.89
N ALA A 123 -16.75 -2.40 -4.77
CA ALA A 123 -16.31 -2.51 -6.17
C ALA A 123 -14.80 -2.61 -6.26
N VAL A 124 -14.08 -1.93 -5.36
CA VAL A 124 -12.64 -2.06 -5.15
C VAL A 124 -12.29 -2.06 -3.67
N ALA A 125 -11.32 -2.87 -3.27
CA ALA A 125 -10.75 -2.85 -1.92
C ALA A 125 -9.27 -3.20 -1.93
N VAL A 126 -8.53 -2.66 -0.98
CA VAL A 126 -7.08 -2.84 -0.82
C VAL A 126 -6.73 -2.99 0.67
N ASN A 127 -5.66 -3.72 0.97
CA ASN A 127 -5.06 -3.72 2.30
C ASN A 127 -4.44 -2.35 2.62
N ALA A 128 -4.37 -1.97 3.91
CA ALA A 128 -4.02 -0.60 4.28
C ALA A 128 -2.82 -0.50 5.23
N THR A 129 -3.08 -0.24 6.51
CA THR A 129 -2.04 0.10 7.49
C THR A 129 -1.23 -1.12 7.89
N PRO A 130 0.12 -1.02 7.96
CA PRO A 130 0.98 -2.07 8.46
C PRO A 130 0.62 -2.52 9.88
N PHE A 131 0.91 -3.78 10.21
CA PHE A 131 0.57 -4.35 11.50
C PHE A 131 1.61 -5.36 11.99
N THR A 132 1.65 -5.60 13.29
CA THR A 132 2.52 -6.60 13.94
C THR A 132 1.99 -8.03 13.72
N ARG A 133 2.78 -9.04 14.04
CA ARG A 133 2.33 -10.45 14.04
C ARG A 133 1.10 -10.70 14.93
N SER A 134 0.96 -9.95 16.03
CA SER A 134 -0.24 -9.99 16.89
C SER A 134 -1.44 -9.32 16.26
N GLY A 135 -1.24 -8.60 15.14
CA GLY A 135 -2.27 -7.88 14.41
C GLY A 135 -2.54 -6.48 14.95
N GLN A 136 -1.70 -5.94 15.80
CA GLN A 136 -1.78 -4.53 16.22
C GLN A 136 -1.30 -3.63 15.07
N LEU A 137 -2.09 -2.62 14.71
CA LEU A 137 -1.70 -1.65 13.70
C LEU A 137 -0.45 -0.88 14.15
N THR A 138 0.45 -0.63 13.21
CA THR A 138 1.70 0.13 13.41
C THR A 138 1.65 1.49 12.72
N GLY A 139 0.55 2.20 12.94
CA GLY A 139 0.30 3.52 12.38
C GLY A 139 -1.12 3.98 12.63
N ILE A 140 -1.40 5.22 12.23
CA ILE A 140 -2.70 5.83 12.39
C ILE A 140 -3.78 5.01 11.64
N HIS A 141 -4.89 4.81 12.31
CA HIS A 141 -6.17 4.45 11.72
C HIS A 141 -7.24 5.34 12.32
N LYS A 142 -7.85 6.14 11.48
CA LYS A 142 -8.95 7.05 11.83
C LYS A 142 -10.16 6.71 10.98
N GLU A 143 -11.33 6.62 11.61
CA GLU A 143 -12.61 6.32 10.95
C GLU A 143 -13.70 7.24 11.48
N ALA A 144 -14.40 7.90 10.58
CA ALA A 144 -15.49 8.84 10.91
C ALA A 144 -15.10 9.85 12.01
N GLY A 145 -13.86 10.34 11.99
CA GLY A 145 -13.31 11.29 12.95
C GLY A 145 -12.73 10.65 14.22
N GLU A 146 -12.94 9.35 14.48
CA GLU A 146 -12.42 8.63 15.64
C GLU A 146 -11.04 8.03 15.36
N VAL A 147 -10.04 8.26 16.22
CA VAL A 147 -8.71 7.65 16.12
C VAL A 147 -8.74 6.29 16.79
N LEU A 148 -8.66 5.22 15.98
CA LEU A 148 -8.70 3.83 16.41
C LEU A 148 -7.31 3.23 16.64
N SER A 149 -6.26 3.80 16.03
CA SER A 149 -4.85 3.44 16.25
C SER A 149 -3.98 4.68 16.20
N GLN A 150 -2.96 4.71 17.07
CA GLN A 150 -2.08 5.85 17.24
C GLN A 150 -1.11 6.04 16.06
N PRO A 151 -0.71 7.30 15.76
CA PRO A 151 0.21 7.60 14.70
C PRO A 151 1.64 7.09 15.00
N ALA A 152 2.38 6.74 13.93
CA ALA A 152 3.80 6.45 13.95
C ALA A 152 4.57 7.58 13.25
N ALA A 153 5.26 8.41 14.03
CA ALA A 153 5.83 9.70 13.59
C ALA A 153 6.76 9.64 12.37
N ARG A 154 7.47 8.51 12.17
CA ARG A 154 8.44 8.34 11.06
C ARG A 154 7.81 7.97 9.72
N TYR A 155 6.52 7.69 9.69
CA TYR A 155 5.82 7.18 8.51
C TYR A 155 4.77 8.16 8.02
N GLY A 156 4.40 8.04 6.73
CA GLY A 156 3.35 8.83 6.12
C GLY A 156 1.95 8.25 6.34
N ALA A 157 0.95 9.03 5.95
CA ALA A 157 -0.45 8.62 5.94
C ALA A 157 -1.18 9.16 4.71
N ILE A 158 -2.25 8.47 4.31
CA ILE A 158 -3.29 9.03 3.45
C ILE A 158 -4.52 9.30 4.27
N ALA A 159 -5.13 10.46 4.09
CA ALA A 159 -6.35 10.86 4.78
C ALA A 159 -7.41 11.35 3.80
N PHE A 160 -8.69 11.14 4.17
CA PHE A 160 -9.85 11.47 3.35
C PHE A 160 -10.78 12.39 4.15
N LYS A 161 -11.17 13.49 3.54
CA LYS A 161 -12.22 14.40 4.01
C LYS A 161 -13.47 14.13 3.20
N LEU A 162 -14.53 13.69 3.86
CA LEU A 162 -15.81 13.52 3.20
C LEU A 162 -16.55 14.84 3.09
N ALA A 163 -17.40 14.95 2.08
CA ALA A 163 -18.32 16.06 1.98
C ALA A 163 -19.23 16.15 3.20
N GLU A 164 -19.31 17.29 3.84
CA GLU A 164 -20.29 17.53 4.89
C GLU A 164 -21.71 17.48 4.31
N ASN A 165 -22.59 16.69 4.94
CA ASN A 165 -24.01 16.76 4.65
C ASN A 165 -24.52 18.17 4.98
N ALA A 166 -25.00 18.91 4.00
CA ALA A 166 -25.70 20.15 4.18
C ALA A 166 -27.05 19.91 4.92
N GLY A 167 -27.02 19.39 6.13
CA GLY A 167 -28.26 19.10 6.88
C GLY A 167 -28.07 18.45 8.24
N VAL A 168 -26.93 17.93 8.60
CA VAL A 168 -26.67 17.41 9.95
C VAL A 168 -25.82 18.42 10.72
N SER A 169 -26.51 19.40 11.31
CA SER A 169 -25.95 20.23 12.37
C SER A 169 -25.49 19.30 13.49
N ARG A 170 -24.17 19.27 13.80
CA ARG A 170 -23.69 18.77 15.07
C ARG A 170 -24.31 19.64 16.19
N ALA A 171 -25.46 19.22 16.70
CA ALA A 171 -26.02 19.77 17.92
C ALA A 171 -25.14 19.28 19.08
N GLY A 172 -24.28 20.15 19.60
CA GLY A 172 -23.42 19.81 20.74
C GLY A 172 -22.62 21.00 21.22
N TYR A 173 -23.24 21.82 22.08
CA TYR A 173 -22.67 22.70 23.10
C TYR A 173 -21.73 23.85 22.72
N GLY A 174 -22.29 25.07 22.81
CA GLY A 174 -21.84 26.12 23.70
C GLY A 174 -20.77 27.07 23.26
N GLU A 175 -21.28 28.29 23.09
CA GLU A 175 -20.71 29.61 23.35
C GLU A 175 -19.97 30.36 22.23
N SER A 176 -20.70 31.39 21.86
CA SER A 176 -20.32 32.70 21.31
C SER A 176 -18.83 33.05 21.24
N GLY A 177 -18.40 33.44 20.06
CA GLY A 177 -17.24 34.29 19.91
C GLY A 177 -16.61 34.31 18.56
N ALA A 178 -16.78 35.42 17.84
CA ALA A 178 -16.02 35.90 16.69
C ALA A 178 -16.25 35.19 15.35
N LEU A 179 -16.88 35.93 14.45
CA LEU A 179 -16.89 35.78 13.00
C LEU A 179 -15.45 35.81 12.48
N GLY A 180 -14.80 34.64 12.38
CA GLY A 180 -13.64 34.40 11.55
C GLY A 180 -14.11 34.15 10.14
N GLU A 181 -13.47 34.79 9.17
CA GLU A 181 -13.76 34.66 7.74
C GLU A 181 -13.91 33.19 7.37
N ALA A 182 -15.10 32.83 6.91
CA ALA A 182 -15.37 31.51 6.34
C ALA A 182 -14.50 31.35 5.10
N SER A 183 -13.43 30.57 5.22
CA SER A 183 -12.76 29.96 4.07
C SER A 183 -13.84 29.35 3.19
N ALA A 184 -13.89 29.73 1.92
CA ALA A 184 -14.86 29.23 0.94
C ALA A 184 -14.90 27.70 1.03
N ARG A 185 -16.02 27.15 1.53
CA ARG A 185 -16.29 25.72 1.59
C ARG A 185 -16.40 25.24 0.15
N GLU A 186 -15.43 24.49 -0.32
CA GLU A 186 -15.53 23.78 -1.58
C GLU A 186 -16.66 22.76 -1.48
N ASP A 187 -17.60 22.88 -2.40
CA ASP A 187 -18.87 22.16 -2.46
C ASP A 187 -18.70 20.65 -2.34
N GLY A 188 -19.19 20.07 -1.24
CA GLY A 188 -19.70 18.70 -1.11
C GLY A 188 -18.90 17.52 -1.70
N ILE A 189 -17.62 17.68 -1.99
CA ILE A 189 -16.78 16.69 -2.69
C ILE A 189 -15.82 16.03 -1.71
N CYS A 190 -15.64 14.71 -1.81
CA CYS A 190 -14.58 14.01 -1.08
C CYS A 190 -13.21 14.44 -1.65
N THR A 191 -12.30 14.79 -0.74
CA THR A 191 -10.91 15.09 -1.08
C THR A 191 -9.99 14.20 -0.26
N ALA A 192 -8.78 13.97 -0.77
CA ALA A 192 -7.76 13.22 -0.05
C ALA A 192 -6.43 13.96 -0.05
N ARG A 193 -5.62 13.67 0.97
CA ARG A 193 -4.26 14.21 1.09
C ARG A 193 -3.30 13.14 1.61
N ILE A 194 -2.06 13.18 1.10
CA ILE A 194 -0.96 12.36 1.61
C ILE A 194 -0.07 13.23 2.48
N PHE A 195 0.17 12.76 3.71
CA PHE A 195 1.00 13.40 4.72
C PHE A 195 2.34 12.68 4.83
N SER A 196 3.43 13.43 4.90
CA SER A 196 4.77 12.85 5.09
C SER A 196 5.01 12.35 6.52
N SER A 197 4.19 12.78 7.49
CA SER A 197 4.19 12.33 8.88
C SER A 197 2.77 12.02 9.34
N GLN A 198 2.60 10.92 10.05
CA GLN A 198 1.33 10.57 10.68
C GLN A 198 1.00 11.45 11.91
N THR A 199 1.96 12.22 12.40
CA THR A 199 1.78 13.17 13.50
C THR A 199 1.53 14.60 13.02
N ASP A 200 1.26 14.79 11.73
CA ASP A 200 0.86 16.08 11.20
C ASP A 200 -0.51 16.48 11.77
N GLY A 201 -0.58 17.65 12.39
CA GLY A 201 -1.79 18.12 13.08
C GLY A 201 -2.98 18.32 12.14
N GLU A 202 -2.75 18.60 10.85
CA GLU A 202 -3.82 18.75 9.88
C GLU A 202 -4.62 17.46 9.62
N ILE A 203 -4.09 16.27 10.00
CA ILE A 203 -4.82 14.99 9.92
C ILE A 203 -6.08 15.01 10.82
N GLU A 204 -6.12 15.83 11.85
CA GLU A 204 -7.27 15.99 12.72
C GLU A 204 -8.52 16.48 11.98
N ASP A 205 -8.34 17.24 10.90
CA ASP A 205 -9.42 17.79 10.07
C ASP A 205 -10.05 16.77 9.11
N PHE A 206 -9.46 15.58 8.97
CA PHE A 206 -9.92 14.53 8.07
C PHE A 206 -10.79 13.50 8.79
N ASP A 207 -11.74 12.91 8.06
CA ASP A 207 -12.68 11.94 8.62
C ASP A 207 -12.08 10.54 8.70
N TYR A 208 -11.24 10.17 7.72
CA TYR A 208 -10.55 8.90 7.64
C TYR A 208 -9.05 9.13 7.47
N ALA A 209 -8.23 8.27 8.08
CA ALA A 209 -6.79 8.24 7.84
C ALA A 209 -6.24 6.83 7.97
N PHE A 210 -5.33 6.47 7.06
CA PHE A 210 -4.64 5.19 7.04
C PHE A 210 -3.13 5.43 7.02
N GLY A 211 -2.44 4.91 8.04
CA GLY A 211 -0.99 4.95 8.10
C GLY A 211 -0.38 4.01 7.06
N GLY A 212 0.67 4.49 6.41
CA GLY A 212 1.51 3.70 5.53
C GLY A 212 2.95 3.65 6.03
N PHE A 213 3.89 3.44 5.10
CA PHE A 213 5.32 3.52 5.35
C PHE A 213 5.89 4.85 4.83
N PHE A 214 6.34 4.88 3.60
CA PHE A 214 7.09 5.99 3.03
C PHE A 214 6.33 6.68 1.91
N VAL A 215 6.43 8.01 1.87
CA VAL A 215 6.03 8.79 0.69
C VAL A 215 7.09 8.58 -0.37
N VAL A 216 6.73 7.91 -1.47
CA VAL A 216 7.62 7.53 -2.57
C VAL A 216 7.61 8.53 -3.73
N LEU A 217 6.55 9.34 -3.80
CA LEU A 217 6.42 10.48 -4.72
C LEU A 217 5.92 11.67 -3.91
N LYS A 218 6.58 12.82 -4.03
CA LYS A 218 6.19 14.06 -3.36
C LYS A 218 6.30 15.23 -4.33
N ASP A 219 5.21 15.96 -4.52
CA ASP A 219 5.12 17.13 -5.39
C ASP A 219 5.67 16.84 -6.80
N GLY A 220 5.34 15.65 -7.36
CA GLY A 220 5.80 15.15 -8.65
C GLY A 220 7.26 14.66 -8.67
N GLN A 221 7.97 14.68 -7.53
CA GLN A 221 9.35 14.24 -7.43
C GLN A 221 9.45 12.87 -6.78
N VAL A 222 10.02 11.90 -7.50
CA VAL A 222 10.27 10.55 -6.99
C VAL A 222 11.34 10.57 -5.91
N ARG A 223 11.07 9.92 -4.80
CA ARG A 223 11.98 9.78 -3.67
C ARG A 223 12.92 8.60 -3.91
N THR A 224 14.21 8.90 -4.00
CA THR A 224 15.24 7.91 -4.41
C THR A 224 16.11 7.40 -3.27
N GLU A 225 15.91 7.89 -2.05
CA GLU A 225 16.67 7.54 -0.85
C GLU A 225 16.27 6.20 -0.21
N PHE A 226 15.27 5.52 -0.74
CA PHE A 226 14.77 4.28 -0.17
C PHE A 226 15.43 3.04 -0.77
N ILE A 227 15.22 1.90 -0.07
CA ILE A 227 15.71 0.59 -0.47
C ILE A 227 15.25 0.23 -1.89
N ARG A 228 16.21 -0.17 -2.74
CA ARG A 228 16.00 -0.52 -4.15
C ARG A 228 15.77 -2.02 -4.38
N ARG A 229 15.20 -2.70 -3.41
CA ARG A 229 14.82 -4.10 -3.52
C ARG A 229 13.40 -4.22 -4.04
N GLY A 230 13.22 -5.00 -5.12
CA GLY A 230 11.89 -5.40 -5.60
C GLY A 230 11.18 -6.30 -4.60
N ASP A 231 9.89 -6.06 -4.41
CA ASP A 231 9.01 -6.82 -3.52
C ASP A 231 7.56 -6.62 -3.96
N SER A 232 6.61 -7.40 -3.40
CA SER A 232 5.20 -7.07 -3.50
C SER A 232 4.94 -5.73 -2.83
N ARG A 233 4.14 -4.87 -3.46
CA ARG A 233 3.85 -3.53 -2.98
C ARG A 233 2.36 -3.25 -3.00
N THR A 234 1.93 -2.44 -2.07
CA THR A 234 0.63 -1.79 -2.09
C THR A 234 0.85 -0.31 -1.84
N GLY A 235 0.31 0.54 -2.70
CA GLY A 235 0.46 1.97 -2.54
C GLY A 235 -0.79 2.73 -2.97
N ALA A 236 -0.86 3.98 -2.52
CA ALA A 236 -1.90 4.94 -2.85
C ALA A 236 -1.26 6.23 -3.36
N GLY A 237 -1.72 6.73 -4.50
CA GLY A 237 -1.28 7.98 -5.11
C GLY A 237 -2.44 8.95 -5.32
N LEU A 238 -2.16 10.24 -5.31
CA LEU A 238 -3.14 11.29 -5.52
C LEU A 238 -2.72 12.23 -6.64
N SER A 239 -3.69 12.67 -7.43
CA SER A 239 -3.56 13.84 -8.32
C SER A 239 -3.21 15.09 -7.50
N ALA A 240 -2.70 16.13 -8.18
CA ALA A 240 -2.27 17.38 -7.52
C ALA A 240 -3.40 18.10 -6.77
N ASP A 241 -4.63 17.97 -7.23
CA ASP A 241 -5.83 18.54 -6.61
C ASP A 241 -6.47 17.63 -5.54
N GLY A 242 -5.91 16.42 -5.31
CA GLY A 242 -6.42 15.45 -4.34
C GLY A 242 -7.78 14.84 -4.69
N ARG A 243 -8.24 15.00 -5.93
CA ARG A 243 -9.58 14.54 -6.38
C ARG A 243 -9.56 13.19 -7.10
N THR A 244 -8.39 12.73 -7.54
CA THR A 244 -8.22 11.41 -8.14
C THR A 244 -7.28 10.58 -7.28
N LEU A 245 -7.79 9.43 -6.82
CA LEU A 245 -7.01 8.43 -6.09
C LEU A 245 -6.58 7.33 -7.05
N TYR A 246 -5.31 6.96 -6.97
CA TYR A 246 -4.75 5.79 -7.63
C TYR A 246 -4.32 4.78 -6.58
N LEU A 247 -4.73 3.53 -6.75
CA LEU A 247 -4.23 2.40 -5.98
C LEU A 247 -3.32 1.56 -6.88
N LEU A 248 -2.19 1.13 -6.37
CA LEU A 248 -1.22 0.28 -7.06
C LEU A 248 -0.95 -0.94 -6.20
N VAL A 249 -1.08 -2.14 -6.76
CA VAL A 249 -0.63 -3.38 -6.14
C VAL A 249 0.28 -4.12 -7.09
N VAL A 250 1.51 -4.36 -6.66
CA VAL A 250 2.55 -5.03 -7.42
C VAL A 250 2.72 -6.45 -6.87
N GLU A 251 2.70 -7.44 -7.74
CA GLU A 251 3.02 -8.82 -7.38
C GLU A 251 4.53 -9.01 -7.22
N GLY A 252 4.97 -9.80 -6.24
CA GLY A 252 6.40 -10.05 -5.97
C GLY A 252 6.65 -11.33 -5.17
N GLU A 253 5.57 -12.04 -4.76
CA GLU A 253 5.67 -13.30 -3.99
C GLU A 253 6.20 -14.47 -4.85
N ARG A 254 6.13 -14.35 -6.17
CA ARG A 254 6.62 -15.34 -7.15
C ARG A 254 7.59 -14.67 -8.11
N PRO A 255 8.88 -14.55 -7.76
CA PRO A 255 9.87 -13.77 -8.51
C PRO A 255 10.16 -14.28 -9.93
N ASP A 256 9.80 -15.52 -10.24
CA ASP A 256 9.83 -16.13 -11.59
C ASP A 256 8.73 -15.57 -12.50
N GLN A 257 7.61 -15.12 -11.94
CA GLN A 257 6.46 -14.52 -12.62
C GLN A 257 6.44 -13.01 -12.49
N SER A 258 6.75 -12.50 -11.29
CA SER A 258 6.82 -11.08 -11.01
C SER A 258 7.87 -10.80 -9.92
N ARG A 259 8.87 -9.99 -10.27
CA ARG A 259 10.00 -9.64 -9.39
C ARG A 259 9.63 -8.60 -8.34
N GLY A 260 8.45 -8.00 -8.46
CA GLY A 260 8.06 -6.86 -7.67
C GLY A 260 8.76 -5.57 -8.10
N LEU A 261 8.45 -4.49 -7.43
CA LEU A 261 9.07 -3.18 -7.61
C LEU A 261 9.73 -2.67 -6.33
N SER A 262 10.76 -1.83 -6.48
CA SER A 262 11.32 -1.05 -5.39
C SER A 262 10.45 0.19 -5.11
N TYR A 263 10.64 0.85 -3.98
CA TYR A 263 9.93 2.08 -3.65
C TYR A 263 10.12 3.20 -4.68
N PRO A 264 11.35 3.50 -5.17
CA PRO A 264 11.52 4.47 -6.24
C PRO A 264 10.80 4.08 -7.54
N GLN A 265 10.80 2.80 -7.92
CA GLN A 265 10.08 2.32 -9.10
C GLN A 265 8.56 2.49 -8.95
N CYS A 266 7.99 2.21 -7.76
CA CYS A 266 6.58 2.54 -7.48
C CYS A 266 6.32 4.03 -7.64
N GLY A 267 7.22 4.90 -7.15
CA GLY A 267 7.15 6.35 -7.35
C GLY A 267 7.11 6.75 -8.82
N GLU A 268 7.93 6.10 -9.69
CA GLU A 268 7.91 6.33 -11.14
C GLU A 268 6.59 5.90 -11.78
N VAL A 269 6.05 4.73 -11.39
CA VAL A 269 4.74 4.27 -11.89
C VAL A 269 3.64 5.24 -11.48
N PHE A 270 3.60 5.68 -10.21
CA PHE A 270 2.63 6.67 -9.75
C PHE A 270 2.75 8.00 -10.48
N ARG A 271 3.98 8.48 -10.71
CA ARG A 271 4.23 9.71 -11.48
C ARG A 271 3.70 9.58 -12.90
N ALA A 272 3.95 8.45 -13.55
CA ALA A 272 3.50 8.17 -14.91
C ALA A 272 1.97 8.04 -15.01
N MET A 273 1.28 7.58 -13.95
CA MET A 273 -0.18 7.60 -13.85
C MET A 273 -0.77 9.01 -13.66
N GLY A 274 0.06 10.03 -13.39
CA GLY A 274 -0.38 11.42 -13.17
C GLY A 274 -0.52 11.81 -11.70
N CYS A 275 0.02 11.02 -10.78
CA CYS A 275 0.05 11.39 -9.38
C CYS A 275 1.05 12.52 -9.10
N SER A 276 0.71 13.38 -8.16
CA SER A 276 1.62 14.37 -7.57
C SER A 276 2.25 13.85 -6.27
N ASN A 277 1.51 13.06 -5.51
CA ASN A 277 1.97 12.47 -4.27
C ASN A 277 1.61 10.97 -4.23
N ALA A 278 2.46 10.13 -3.64
CA ALA A 278 2.18 8.71 -3.45
C ALA A 278 2.84 8.16 -2.19
N LEU A 279 2.13 7.23 -1.54
CA LEU A 279 2.47 6.61 -0.28
C LEU A 279 2.46 5.09 -0.43
N GLU A 280 3.47 4.40 0.09
CA GLU A 280 3.45 2.96 0.29
C GLU A 280 2.67 2.58 1.54
N LEU A 281 1.72 1.68 1.38
CA LEU A 281 0.94 1.03 2.43
C LEU A 281 1.64 -0.27 2.88
N ASP A 282 0.92 -1.18 3.55
CA ASP A 282 1.47 -2.49 3.91
C ASP A 282 1.71 -3.34 2.66
N GLY A 283 2.96 -3.79 2.50
CA GLY A 283 3.42 -4.52 1.32
C GLY A 283 3.72 -5.99 1.60
N GLY A 284 4.57 -6.60 0.74
CA GLY A 284 4.96 -8.01 0.86
C GLY A 284 3.75 -8.94 0.79
N SER A 285 3.72 -9.95 1.62
CA SER A 285 2.63 -10.95 1.67
C SER A 285 1.26 -10.40 2.08
N SER A 286 1.20 -9.12 2.48
CA SER A 286 -0.06 -8.42 2.77
C SER A 286 -0.71 -7.81 1.54
N SER A 287 0.05 -7.61 0.45
CA SER A 287 -0.44 -6.94 -0.76
C SER A 287 -1.63 -7.67 -1.36
N GLU A 288 -2.76 -7.00 -1.45
CA GLU A 288 -3.98 -7.55 -2.07
C GLU A 288 -4.87 -6.43 -2.61
N LEU A 289 -5.22 -6.53 -3.89
CA LEU A 289 -6.24 -5.71 -4.54
C LEU A 289 -7.43 -6.61 -4.92
N CYS A 290 -8.61 -6.15 -4.60
CA CYS A 290 -9.85 -6.84 -4.93
C CYS A 290 -10.74 -5.97 -5.80
N ILE A 291 -11.31 -6.55 -6.84
CA ILE A 291 -12.33 -5.93 -7.68
C ILE A 291 -13.57 -6.82 -7.64
N ASN A 292 -14.74 -6.22 -7.36
CA ASN A 292 -16.02 -6.91 -7.22
C ASN A 292 -15.93 -8.14 -6.28
N GLY A 293 -15.28 -7.96 -5.13
CA GLY A 293 -15.14 -8.98 -4.09
C GLY A 293 -14.13 -10.10 -4.38
N LYS A 294 -13.36 -10.01 -5.47
CA LYS A 294 -12.37 -11.02 -5.86
C LYS A 294 -10.98 -10.41 -5.95
N SER A 295 -9.98 -11.11 -5.42
CA SER A 295 -8.57 -10.76 -5.62
C SER A 295 -8.22 -10.80 -7.11
N VAL A 296 -7.51 -9.78 -7.59
CA VAL A 296 -7.02 -9.71 -8.99
C VAL A 296 -5.65 -10.37 -9.16
N LEU A 297 -4.98 -10.71 -8.05
CA LEU A 297 -3.63 -11.27 -8.08
C LEU A 297 -3.59 -12.65 -8.71
N SER A 298 -2.50 -12.98 -9.38
CA SER A 298 -2.26 -14.27 -10.02
C SER A 298 -2.05 -15.43 -9.02
N TYR A 299 -2.00 -15.12 -7.71
CA TYR A 299 -1.86 -16.08 -6.62
C TYR A 299 -2.83 -15.78 -5.47
N LYS A 300 -3.01 -16.79 -4.61
CA LYS A 300 -3.87 -16.64 -3.43
C LYS A 300 -3.12 -15.96 -2.30
N VAL A 301 -3.67 -14.87 -1.79
CA VAL A 301 -3.18 -14.21 -0.57
C VAL A 301 -3.64 -15.00 0.66
N HIS A 302 -2.70 -15.32 1.55
CA HIS A 302 -2.96 -16.06 2.78
C HIS A 302 -2.97 -15.15 4.02
N THR A 303 -2.39 -13.97 3.90
CA THR A 303 -2.30 -13.00 5.00
C THR A 303 -3.69 -12.43 5.29
N ARG A 304 -4.05 -12.42 6.58
CA ARG A 304 -5.24 -11.74 7.06
C ARG A 304 -4.86 -10.36 7.55
N GLN A 305 -5.49 -9.36 6.98
CA GLN A 305 -5.22 -7.95 7.25
C GLN A 305 -5.80 -7.51 8.60
N SER A 306 -5.15 -6.53 9.22
CA SER A 306 -5.69 -5.85 10.39
C SER A 306 -6.63 -4.69 10.00
N ASN A 307 -6.44 -4.11 8.84
CA ASN A 307 -7.43 -3.24 8.19
C ASN A 307 -7.30 -3.28 6.67
N SER A 308 -8.39 -2.93 6.01
CA SER A 308 -8.51 -2.69 4.58
C SER A 308 -9.45 -1.51 4.38
N PHE A 309 -9.35 -0.84 3.26
CA PHE A 309 -10.37 0.11 2.83
C PHE A 309 -10.78 -0.15 1.39
N GLY A 310 -11.91 0.39 0.99
CA GLY A 310 -12.43 0.19 -0.35
C GLY A 310 -13.57 1.14 -0.66
N PHE A 311 -14.05 1.05 -1.88
CA PHE A 311 -15.14 1.87 -2.39
C PHE A 311 -16.27 0.98 -2.88
N ARG A 312 -17.48 1.29 -2.43
CA ARG A 312 -18.73 0.62 -2.84
C ARG A 312 -19.53 1.53 -3.74
N VAL A 313 -20.19 0.98 -4.75
CA VAL A 313 -21.23 1.68 -5.50
C VAL A 313 -22.49 1.73 -4.62
N LYS A 314 -23.09 2.93 -4.51
CA LYS A 314 -24.35 3.16 -3.79
C LYS A 314 -25.57 2.73 -4.59
#